data_caefc7699e94aff2fcb37c0c869e1c3c
#
_entry.id   caefc7699e94aff2fcb37c0c869e1c3c
#
_cell.length_a   1.000
_cell.length_b   1.000
_cell.length_c   1.000
_cell.angle_alpha   90.00
_cell.angle_beta   90.00
_cell.angle_gamma   90.00
#
_symmetry.space_group_name_H-M   'P 1'
#
loop_
_entity.id
_entity.type
_entity.pdbx_description
1 polymer ?
#
loop_
_entity_poly.entity_id
_entity_poly.type
_entity_poly.pdbx_seq_one_letter_code
_entity_poly.pdbx_strand_id
1 'polypeptide(L)'
;MATRTAGIRRIVVGVDGSEPSAAAVKWAVRLAKALGSQVIAVYAVDIPAYFPEPYGLPVQFDTEWRAAVKDEFENKWCKPLKVAGIRYRTVMEDGRAASVINDVAERENADMVVVGRHGRGGVAELLLGSTSHELVLHSKHPVLVISAKTAA
;
A
#
# COMPACT_ATOMS: atom_id res chain seq x y z
N MET A 1 5.71 20.72 -24.20
CA MET A 1 5.65 20.02 -22.91
C MET A 1 4.42 20.49 -22.17
N ALA A 2 3.49 19.61 -21.87
CA ALA A 2 2.38 19.95 -21.01
C ALA A 2 2.92 20.24 -19.61
N THR A 3 2.79 21.46 -19.13
CA THR A 3 3.13 21.85 -17.76
C THR A 3 2.20 21.04 -16.84
N ARG A 4 2.75 20.12 -16.09
CA ARG A 4 2.00 19.39 -15.07
C ARG A 4 1.44 20.43 -14.10
N THR A 5 0.13 20.61 -14.11
CA THR A 5 -0.52 21.55 -13.19
C THR A 5 -0.11 21.19 -11.76
N ALA A 6 0.40 22.17 -11.03
CA ALA A 6 0.83 21.99 -9.65
C ALA A 6 -0.35 21.50 -8.79
N GLY A 7 -0.31 20.25 -8.38
CA GLY A 7 -1.34 19.67 -7.54
C GLY A 7 -1.07 18.18 -7.30
N ILE A 8 -1.49 17.68 -6.15
CA ILE A 8 -1.41 16.26 -5.81
C ILE A 8 -2.63 15.57 -6.41
N ARG A 9 -2.44 14.89 -7.52
CA ARG A 9 -3.51 14.25 -8.27
C ARG A 9 -3.63 12.74 -8.04
N ARG A 10 -2.50 12.09 -7.76
CA ARG A 10 -2.42 10.64 -7.56
C ARG A 10 -1.66 10.30 -6.30
N ILE A 11 -2.31 9.57 -5.43
CA ILE A 11 -1.76 9.12 -4.15
C ILE A 11 -1.71 7.60 -4.18
N VAL A 12 -0.52 7.04 -4.03
CA VAL A 12 -0.35 5.60 -3.80
C VAL A 12 -0.39 5.35 -2.31
N VAL A 13 -1.19 4.39 -1.87
CA VAL A 13 -1.21 3.94 -0.47
C VAL A 13 -0.88 2.46 -0.38
N GLY A 14 0.11 2.12 0.42
CA GLY A 14 0.46 0.73 0.74
C GLY A 14 -0.53 0.15 1.75
N VAL A 15 -1.08 -1.01 1.44
CA VAL A 15 -2.11 -1.69 2.24
C VAL A 15 -1.69 -3.13 2.51
N ASP A 16 -1.70 -3.55 3.76
CA ASP A 16 -1.35 -4.92 4.16
C ASP A 16 -2.29 -5.53 5.21
N GLY A 17 -3.38 -4.84 5.52
CA GLY A 17 -4.35 -5.27 6.52
C GLY A 17 -3.96 -5.02 7.97
N SER A 18 -2.78 -4.46 8.22
CA SER A 18 -2.35 -4.06 9.57
C SER A 18 -3.08 -2.80 10.06
N GLU A 19 -3.04 -2.54 11.35
CA GLU A 19 -3.63 -1.34 11.95
C GLU A 19 -2.98 -0.04 11.45
N PRO A 20 -1.64 0.07 11.34
CA PRO A 20 -1.01 1.24 10.74
C PRO A 20 -1.38 1.43 9.26
N SER A 21 -1.53 0.36 8.51
CA SER A 21 -2.01 0.40 7.12
C SER A 21 -3.44 0.92 7.04
N ALA A 22 -4.32 0.49 7.94
CA ALA A 22 -5.70 0.99 8.02
C ALA A 22 -5.72 2.51 8.30
N ALA A 23 -4.85 2.99 9.17
CA ALA A 23 -4.67 4.42 9.42
C ALA A 23 -4.17 5.16 8.18
N ALA A 24 -3.24 4.58 7.44
CA ALA A 24 -2.74 5.13 6.17
C ALA A 24 -3.86 5.25 5.13
N VAL A 25 -4.73 4.25 5.00
CA VAL A 25 -5.89 4.29 4.11
C VAL A 25 -6.84 5.44 4.49
N LYS A 26 -7.13 5.63 5.76
CA LYS A 26 -7.97 6.73 6.24
C LYS A 26 -7.37 8.10 5.92
N TRP A 27 -6.06 8.24 6.08
CA TRP A 27 -5.35 9.46 5.71
C TRP A 27 -5.37 9.71 4.21
N ALA A 28 -5.18 8.66 3.40
CA ALA A 28 -5.30 8.76 1.94
C ALA A 28 -6.70 9.24 1.52
N VAL A 29 -7.76 8.77 2.17
CA VAL A 29 -9.14 9.25 1.96
C VAL A 29 -9.25 10.75 2.27
N ARG A 30 -8.74 11.19 3.41
CA ARG A 30 -8.78 12.62 3.81
C ARG A 30 -8.06 13.51 2.81
N LEU A 31 -6.87 13.10 2.40
CA LEU A 31 -6.08 13.82 1.41
C LEU A 31 -6.77 13.87 0.06
N ALA A 32 -7.31 12.73 -0.40
CA ALA A 32 -8.02 12.66 -1.67
C ALA A 32 -9.25 13.56 -1.70
N LYS A 33 -10.02 13.61 -0.61
CA LYS A 33 -11.18 14.51 -0.48
C LYS A 33 -10.74 15.99 -0.50
N ALA A 34 -9.69 16.32 0.22
CA ALA A 34 -9.21 17.70 0.32
C ALA A 34 -8.58 18.21 -0.99
N LEU A 35 -7.93 17.33 -1.74
CA LEU A 35 -7.12 17.69 -2.90
C LEU A 35 -7.74 17.29 -4.25
N GLY A 36 -8.83 16.55 -4.23
CA GLY A 36 -9.44 16.00 -5.44
C GLY A 36 -8.58 14.92 -6.10
N SER A 37 -7.77 14.20 -5.32
CA SER A 37 -6.86 13.18 -5.82
C SER A 37 -7.53 11.84 -6.07
N GLN A 38 -6.94 11.05 -6.97
CA GLN A 38 -7.22 9.62 -7.10
C GLN A 38 -6.31 8.84 -6.16
N VAL A 39 -6.82 7.79 -5.53
CA VAL A 39 -6.02 6.89 -4.69
C VAL A 39 -5.78 5.58 -5.44
N ILE A 40 -4.55 5.09 -5.37
CA ILE A 40 -4.16 3.78 -5.87
C ILE A 40 -3.71 2.97 -4.66
N ALA A 41 -4.56 2.03 -4.24
CA ALA A 41 -4.26 1.13 -3.13
C ALA A 41 -3.44 -0.05 -3.62
N VAL A 42 -2.31 -0.30 -3.00
CA VAL A 42 -1.34 -1.32 -3.43
C VAL A 42 -1.15 -2.34 -2.32
N TYR A 43 -1.37 -3.59 -2.64
CA TYR A 43 -1.00 -4.73 -1.80
C TYR A 43 0.10 -5.54 -2.49
N ALA A 44 1.24 -5.65 -1.85
CA ALA A 44 2.33 -6.49 -2.31
C ALA A 44 2.22 -7.87 -1.68
N VAL A 45 2.17 -8.89 -2.53
CA VAL A 45 2.22 -10.28 -2.09
C VAL A 45 3.69 -10.68 -1.98
N ASP A 46 4.23 -10.53 -0.78
CA ASP A 46 5.60 -10.97 -0.49
C ASP A 46 5.54 -12.45 -0.10
N ILE A 47 5.76 -13.31 -1.10
CA ILE A 47 5.94 -14.73 -0.84
C ILE A 47 7.38 -14.89 -0.35
N PRO A 48 7.59 -15.21 0.93
CA PRO A 48 8.93 -15.43 1.42
C PRO A 48 9.58 -16.52 0.54
N ALA A 49 10.78 -16.26 0.03
CA ALA A 49 11.57 -17.22 -0.70
C ALA A 49 11.92 -18.46 0.14
N TYR A 50 11.27 -18.63 1.27
CA TYR A 50 11.54 -19.61 2.30
C TYR A 50 10.42 -20.66 2.40
N PHE A 51 10.02 -21.20 1.26
CA PHE A 51 9.51 -22.57 1.29
C PHE A 51 10.60 -23.45 0.69
N PRO A 52 11.39 -24.16 1.53
CA PRO A 52 12.38 -25.06 0.98
C PRO A 52 11.66 -26.09 0.13
N GLU A 53 11.97 -26.13 -1.14
CA GLU A 53 11.78 -27.33 -1.92
C GLU A 53 12.36 -28.47 -1.09
N PRO A 54 11.60 -29.38 -0.51
CA PRO A 54 11.15 -30.55 -1.26
C PRO A 54 9.65 -30.83 -1.12
N TYR A 55 8.94 -29.97 -0.49
CA TYR A 55 7.49 -30.08 -0.40
C TYR A 55 6.89 -29.06 -1.35
N GLY A 56 6.95 -29.35 -2.64
CA GLY A 56 6.29 -28.51 -3.63
C GLY A 56 4.89 -28.17 -3.15
N LEU A 57 4.68 -26.92 -2.72
CA LEU A 57 3.34 -26.49 -2.36
C LEU A 57 2.46 -26.70 -3.58
N PRO A 58 1.30 -27.37 -3.41
CA PRO A 58 0.41 -27.59 -4.53
C PRO A 58 0.09 -26.23 -5.17
N VAL A 59 0.16 -26.17 -6.48
CA VAL A 59 -0.24 -25.01 -7.28
C VAL A 59 -1.63 -24.48 -6.86
N GLN A 60 -2.46 -25.33 -6.28
CA GLN A 60 -3.79 -25.00 -5.74
C GLN A 60 -3.76 -24.03 -4.54
N PHE A 61 -2.72 -24.07 -3.72
CA PHE A 61 -2.59 -23.16 -2.59
C PHE A 61 -2.45 -21.70 -3.06
N ASP A 62 -1.80 -21.50 -4.19
CA ASP A 62 -1.62 -20.18 -4.74
C ASP A 62 -2.93 -19.55 -5.22
N THR A 63 -3.80 -20.30 -5.90
CA THR A 63 -5.01 -19.76 -6.53
C THR A 63 -6.12 -19.43 -5.55
N GLU A 64 -6.44 -20.35 -4.64
CA GLU A 64 -7.51 -20.15 -3.64
C GLU A 64 -7.12 -19.10 -2.60
N TRP A 65 -5.90 -19.16 -2.12
CA TRP A 65 -5.36 -18.21 -1.17
C TRP A 65 -5.31 -16.79 -1.78
N ARG A 66 -4.84 -16.67 -3.03
CA ARG A 66 -4.80 -15.38 -3.73
C ARG A 66 -6.19 -14.78 -3.89
N ALA A 67 -7.17 -15.60 -4.27
CA ALA A 67 -8.55 -15.13 -4.42
C ALA A 67 -9.12 -14.64 -3.08
N ALA A 68 -8.88 -15.37 -1.99
CA ALA A 68 -9.33 -15.00 -0.66
C ALA A 68 -8.67 -13.70 -0.16
N VAL A 69 -7.37 -13.57 -0.34
CA VAL A 69 -6.61 -12.36 0.06
C VAL A 69 -7.01 -11.17 -0.80
N LYS A 70 -7.20 -11.37 -2.09
CA LYS A 70 -7.68 -10.31 -2.99
C LYS A 70 -9.04 -9.79 -2.57
N ASP A 71 -9.96 -10.68 -2.24
CA ASP A 71 -11.29 -10.31 -1.73
C ASP A 71 -11.19 -9.51 -0.44
N GLU A 72 -10.38 -9.97 0.50
CA GLU A 72 -10.14 -9.27 1.76
C GLU A 72 -9.51 -7.89 1.54
N PHE A 73 -8.54 -7.79 0.66
CA PHE A 73 -7.91 -6.53 0.28
C PHE A 73 -8.90 -5.55 -0.32
N GLU A 74 -9.64 -5.96 -1.33
CA GLU A 74 -10.56 -5.08 -2.06
C GLU A 74 -11.79 -4.72 -1.24
N ASN A 75 -12.37 -5.64 -0.48
CA ASN A 75 -13.66 -5.47 0.17
C ASN A 75 -13.58 -5.13 1.66
N LYS A 76 -12.50 -5.48 2.34
CA LYS A 76 -12.31 -5.20 3.77
C LYS A 76 -11.31 -4.08 4.00
N TRP A 77 -10.09 -4.23 3.51
CA TRP A 77 -9.04 -3.25 3.78
C TRP A 77 -9.24 -1.94 3.01
N CYS A 78 -9.76 -2.00 1.80
CA CYS A 78 -10.06 -0.84 0.97
C CYS A 78 -11.48 -0.29 1.15
N LYS A 79 -12.27 -0.85 2.06
CA LYS A 79 -13.63 -0.40 2.33
C LYS A 79 -13.74 1.10 2.61
N PRO A 80 -12.85 1.74 3.37
CA PRO A 80 -12.92 3.19 3.59
C PRO A 80 -12.82 4.02 2.31
N LEU A 81 -12.10 3.55 1.30
CA LEU A 81 -12.01 4.21 -0.01
C LEU A 81 -13.35 4.15 -0.74
N LYS A 82 -13.97 2.98 -0.74
CA LYS A 82 -15.27 2.75 -1.36
C LYS A 82 -16.38 3.58 -0.71
N VAL A 83 -16.46 3.54 0.61
CA VAL A 83 -17.48 4.27 1.39
C VAL A 83 -17.32 5.79 1.24
N ALA A 84 -16.09 6.27 1.09
CA ALA A 84 -15.80 7.68 0.92
C ALA A 84 -16.24 8.25 -0.43
N GLY A 85 -16.55 7.40 -1.42
CA GLY A 85 -16.96 7.83 -2.75
C GLY A 85 -15.89 8.56 -3.55
N ILE A 86 -14.62 8.37 -3.21
CA ILE A 86 -13.49 8.94 -3.94
C ILE A 86 -13.12 8.07 -5.14
N ARG A 87 -12.42 8.65 -6.11
CA ARG A 87 -11.85 7.87 -7.21
C ARG A 87 -10.68 7.04 -6.69
N TYR A 88 -10.75 5.73 -6.83
CA TYR A 88 -9.66 4.85 -6.46
C TYR A 88 -9.62 3.60 -7.33
N ARG A 89 -8.51 2.92 -7.31
CA ARG A 89 -8.35 1.58 -7.83
C ARG A 89 -7.38 0.78 -6.97
N THR A 90 -7.41 -0.52 -7.15
CA THR A 90 -6.58 -1.46 -6.39
C THR A 90 -5.56 -2.12 -7.30
N VAL A 91 -4.38 -2.35 -6.79
CA VAL A 91 -3.29 -3.07 -7.46
C VAL A 91 -2.74 -4.11 -6.49
N MET A 92 -2.71 -5.35 -6.92
CA MET A 92 -2.12 -6.45 -6.17
C MET A 92 -1.04 -7.10 -7.03
N GLU A 93 0.20 -7.04 -6.57
CA GLU A 93 1.36 -7.56 -7.31
C GLU A 93 2.28 -8.35 -6.38
N ASP A 94 2.99 -9.31 -6.96
CA ASP A 94 3.99 -10.11 -6.25
C ASP A 94 5.28 -9.32 -6.08
N GLY A 95 5.90 -9.45 -4.94
CA GLY A 95 7.20 -8.88 -4.65
C GLY A 95 7.30 -8.26 -3.27
N ARG A 96 8.47 -7.72 -2.98
CA ARG A 96 8.71 -6.98 -1.73
C ARG A 96 7.90 -5.69 -1.73
N ALA A 97 7.27 -5.40 -0.60
CA ALA A 97 6.33 -4.28 -0.50
C ALA A 97 6.92 -2.95 -0.96
N ALA A 98 8.11 -2.58 -0.51
CA ALA A 98 8.73 -1.31 -0.91
C ALA A 98 9.00 -1.24 -2.42
N SER A 99 9.47 -2.34 -3.02
CA SER A 99 9.72 -2.42 -4.46
C SER A 99 8.43 -2.28 -5.26
N VAL A 100 7.41 -3.04 -4.91
CA VAL A 100 6.09 -3.01 -5.59
C VAL A 100 5.47 -1.62 -5.48
N ILE A 101 5.48 -1.01 -4.31
CA ILE A 101 4.93 0.33 -4.08
C ILE A 101 5.68 1.38 -4.93
N ASN A 102 7.01 1.33 -4.96
CA ASN A 102 7.81 2.24 -5.79
C ASN A 102 7.54 2.05 -7.28
N ASP A 103 7.46 0.81 -7.76
CA ASP A 103 7.19 0.52 -9.17
C ASP A 103 5.80 1.01 -9.59
N VAL A 104 4.80 0.80 -8.74
CA VAL A 104 3.45 1.33 -8.99
C VAL A 104 3.45 2.85 -8.97
N ALA A 105 4.12 3.47 -8.02
CA ALA A 105 4.20 4.92 -7.93
C ALA A 105 4.86 5.55 -9.15
N GLU A 106 5.92 4.94 -9.68
CA GLU A 106 6.56 5.39 -10.93
C GLU A 106 5.66 5.20 -12.14
N ARG A 107 5.11 4.01 -12.29
CA ARG A 107 4.23 3.65 -13.43
C ARG A 107 2.98 4.54 -13.49
N GLU A 108 2.43 4.89 -12.35
CA GLU A 108 1.24 5.72 -12.23
C GLU A 108 1.52 7.22 -12.20
N ASN A 109 2.77 7.63 -12.23
CA ASN A 109 3.17 9.01 -12.02
C ASN A 109 2.54 9.60 -10.74
N ALA A 110 2.66 8.87 -9.65
CA ALA A 110 2.13 9.30 -8.36
C ALA A 110 2.80 10.59 -7.88
N ASP A 111 2.05 11.38 -7.15
CA ASP A 111 2.56 12.62 -6.57
C ASP A 111 3.07 12.41 -5.14
N MET A 112 2.57 11.35 -4.48
CA MET A 112 3.06 10.95 -3.16
C MET A 112 2.69 9.50 -2.86
N VAL A 113 3.41 8.94 -1.90
CA VAL A 113 3.17 7.60 -1.34
C VAL A 113 2.78 7.75 0.13
N VAL A 114 1.76 7.02 0.55
CA VAL A 114 1.30 6.97 1.95
C VAL A 114 1.42 5.55 2.45
N VAL A 115 2.05 5.34 3.58
CA VAL A 115 2.21 4.03 4.21
C VAL A 115 2.05 4.11 5.72
N GLY A 116 1.70 3.00 6.34
CA GLY A 116 1.77 2.87 7.78
C GLY A 116 3.22 2.84 8.26
N ARG A 117 3.45 3.27 9.47
CA ARG A 117 4.77 3.26 10.10
C ARG A 117 5.34 1.85 10.24
N HIS A 118 4.50 0.88 10.59
CA HIS A 118 4.82 -0.54 10.66
C HIS A 118 3.79 -1.33 9.85
N GLY A 119 4.22 -2.44 9.26
CA GLY A 119 3.33 -3.40 8.63
C GLY A 119 3.07 -4.59 9.55
N ARG A 120 2.63 -5.70 8.95
CA ARG A 120 2.50 -6.98 9.64
C ARG A 120 3.85 -7.45 10.18
N GLY A 121 3.90 -7.85 11.44
CA GLY A 121 5.13 -8.31 12.09
C GLY A 121 6.13 -7.21 12.43
N GLY A 122 5.71 -5.95 12.37
CA GLY A 122 6.55 -4.83 12.80
C GLY A 122 6.90 -4.91 14.28
N VAL A 123 8.17 -4.65 14.60
CA VAL A 123 8.64 -4.55 16.00
C VAL A 123 8.29 -3.16 16.49
N ALA A 124 7.47 -3.10 17.56
CA ALA A 124 6.96 -1.84 18.12
C ALA A 124 8.06 -0.87 18.60
N GLU A 125 9.25 -1.40 18.87
CA GLU A 125 10.41 -0.64 19.35
C GLU A 125 11.17 0.07 18.23
N LEU A 126 10.97 -0.33 16.95
CA LEU A 126 11.61 0.31 15.82
C LEU A 126 10.86 1.59 15.43
N LEU A 127 11.59 2.63 15.09
CA LEU A 127 11.01 3.90 14.61
C LEU A 127 10.21 3.72 13.33
N LEU A 128 10.71 2.91 12.40
CA LEU A 128 10.04 2.59 11.13
C LEU A 128 10.06 1.07 10.91
N GLY A 129 9.03 0.55 10.25
CA GLY A 129 9.03 -0.80 9.70
C GLY A 129 9.95 -0.89 8.47
N SER A 130 10.21 -2.11 8.01
CA SER A 130 11.09 -2.35 6.86
C SER A 130 10.61 -1.64 5.59
N THR A 131 9.33 -1.72 5.29
CA THR A 131 8.76 -1.09 4.09
C THR A 131 8.83 0.43 4.16
N SER A 132 8.38 1.04 5.24
CA SER A 132 8.42 2.49 5.40
C SER A 132 9.86 3.02 5.43
N HIS A 133 10.78 2.29 6.05
CA HIS A 133 12.20 2.64 6.07
C HIS A 133 12.81 2.65 4.66
N GLU A 134 12.59 1.57 3.89
CA GLU A 134 13.09 1.49 2.50
C GLU A 134 12.49 2.59 1.61
N LEU A 135 11.20 2.86 1.75
CA LEU A 135 10.55 3.92 0.98
C LEU A 135 11.12 5.29 1.30
N VAL A 136 11.33 5.61 2.57
CA VAL A 136 11.90 6.90 2.97
C VAL A 136 13.32 7.08 2.42
N LEU A 137 14.12 6.01 2.38
CA LEU A 137 15.50 6.07 1.88
C LEU A 137 15.58 6.10 0.34
N HIS A 138 14.72 5.39 -0.36
CA HIS A 138 14.92 5.08 -1.77
C HIS A 138 13.81 5.55 -2.71
N SER A 139 12.66 5.99 -2.20
CA SER A 139 11.59 6.48 -3.06
C SER A 139 11.96 7.80 -3.74
N LYS A 140 11.60 7.93 -5.00
CA LYS A 140 11.69 9.20 -5.75
C LYS A 140 10.49 10.12 -5.50
N HIS A 141 9.51 9.66 -4.73
CA HIS A 141 8.28 10.37 -4.42
C HIS A 141 8.28 10.82 -2.96
N PRO A 142 7.58 11.90 -2.62
CA PRO A 142 7.29 12.21 -1.23
C PRO A 142 6.61 11.03 -0.54
N VAL A 143 7.07 10.69 0.66
CA VAL A 143 6.53 9.58 1.44
C VAL A 143 5.94 10.11 2.74
N LEU A 144 4.66 9.86 2.94
CA LEU A 144 3.95 10.16 4.17
C LEU A 144 3.81 8.88 4.99
N VAL A 145 4.39 8.87 6.18
CA VAL A 145 4.36 7.74 7.10
C VAL A 145 3.36 7.99 8.22
N ILE A 146 2.39 7.10 8.37
CA ILE A 146 1.30 7.25 9.34
C ILE A 146 1.50 6.28 10.49
N SER A 147 1.50 6.82 11.71
CA SER A 147 1.44 6.01 12.93
C SER A 147 -0.01 5.60 13.22
N ALA A 148 -0.22 4.38 13.71
CA ALA A 148 -1.55 3.94 14.15
C ALA A 148 -2.14 4.80 15.28
N LYS A 149 -1.27 5.47 16.03
CA LYS A 149 -1.66 6.41 17.10
C LYS A 149 -2.09 7.78 16.57
N THR A 150 -1.84 8.06 15.30
CA THR A 150 -2.28 9.31 14.68
C THR A 150 -3.78 9.20 14.43
N ALA A 151 -4.57 9.78 15.29
CA ALA A 151 -6.02 9.77 15.15
C ALA A 151 -6.45 10.34 13.79
N ALA A 152 -7.30 9.64 13.16
CA ALA A 152 -7.93 10.11 11.95
C ALA A 152 -8.92 11.24 12.28
#